data_30dba424bc2e42f7b1c7d15862173024
#
_entry.id   30dba424bc2e42f7b1c7d15862173024
#
_cell.length_a   1.000
_cell.length_b   1.000
_cell.length_c   1.000
_cell.angle_alpha   90.00
_cell.angle_beta   90.00
_cell.angle_gamma   90.00
#
_symmetry.space_group_name_H-M   'P 1'
#
loop_
_entity.id
_entity.type
_entity.pdbx_description
1 polymer ?
#
loop_
_entity_poly.entity_id
_entity_poly.type
_entity_poly.pdbx_seq_one_letter_code
_entity_poly.pdbx_strand_id
1 'polypeptide(L)'
;MSSTEIFGLATVAALCAALLLADTLGAQERGTDDLAKLAALETELKGLEHDVARLEDSKAIKRLQRAYGYYVDKKLSREIGALFADAPGTTAELGGLGVYVGKARIAEFYGRVIGGEGLKAGQLFNHMILQGVVHVADDGLSANGRWRALIQIGEYGKSATWAEGPYENEYVKENGVWKFSKVHWYQTFSAPYTPGWHKAPEPLNPPLADFPPDRPPSVVYQSYPSAFQVPYHYKNPVSGRCEPKVCDAQ
;
A
#
# COMPACT_ATOMS: atom_id res chain seq x y z
N MET A 1 34.74 77.14 30.99
CA MET A 1 34.62 76.22 29.85
C MET A 1 34.22 77.06 28.63
N SER A 2 35.03 77.03 27.61
CA SER A 2 34.79 77.81 26.38
C SER A 2 33.67 77.13 25.53
N SER A 3 32.94 77.96 24.79
CA SER A 3 31.87 77.43 23.87
C SER A 3 32.33 76.35 22.90
N THR A 4 33.61 76.29 22.63
CA THR A 4 34.29 75.26 21.76
C THR A 4 34.40 73.88 22.41
N GLU A 5 34.52 73.77 23.73
CA GLU A 5 34.59 72.50 24.42
C GLU A 5 33.21 71.85 24.57
N ILE A 6 32.14 72.63 24.66
CA ILE A 6 30.75 72.14 24.74
C ILE A 6 30.29 71.61 23.35
N PHE A 7 30.70 72.22 22.23
CA PHE A 7 30.40 71.73 20.91
C PHE A 7 31.14 70.39 20.58
N GLY A 8 32.35 70.23 21.05
CA GLY A 8 33.10 68.98 20.84
C GLY A 8 32.52 67.78 21.58
N LEU A 9 32.02 67.98 22.82
CA LEU A 9 31.39 66.89 23.61
C LEU A 9 30.06 66.47 23.03
N ALA A 10 29.24 67.43 22.53
CA ALA A 10 27.94 67.12 21.91
C ALA A 10 28.04 66.30 20.61
N THR A 11 29.09 66.60 19.80
CA THR A 11 29.37 65.87 18.56
C THR A 11 29.85 64.44 18.81
N VAL A 12 30.71 64.23 19.81
CA VAL A 12 31.21 62.89 20.19
C VAL A 12 30.08 62.04 20.78
N ALA A 13 29.21 62.61 21.61
CA ALA A 13 28.06 61.90 22.16
C ALA A 13 27.05 61.51 21.08
N ALA A 14 26.80 62.34 20.10
CA ALA A 14 25.93 62.03 18.95
C ALA A 14 26.52 60.93 18.07
N LEU A 15 27.82 60.94 17.85
CA LEU A 15 28.51 59.87 17.08
C LEU A 15 28.46 58.49 17.80
N CYS A 16 28.70 58.48 19.10
CA CYS A 16 28.59 57.28 19.90
C CYS A 16 27.19 56.71 19.95
N ALA A 17 26.16 57.57 20.05
CA ALA A 17 24.74 57.16 19.99
C ALA A 17 24.35 56.57 18.63
N ALA A 18 24.85 57.15 17.54
CA ALA A 18 24.61 56.66 16.18
C ALA A 18 25.28 55.27 15.95
N LEU A 19 26.50 55.06 16.46
CA LEU A 19 27.17 53.76 16.38
C LEU A 19 26.48 52.67 17.18
N LEU A 20 26.01 52.98 18.39
CA LEU A 20 25.23 52.06 19.24
C LEU A 20 23.90 51.70 18.58
N LEU A 21 23.21 52.67 17.95
CA LEU A 21 21.98 52.41 17.21
C LEU A 21 22.21 51.55 15.96
N ALA A 22 23.32 51.76 15.24
CA ALA A 22 23.65 50.94 14.07
C ALA A 22 23.98 49.46 14.46
N ASP A 23 24.69 49.27 15.59
CA ASP A 23 24.98 47.93 16.10
C ASP A 23 23.71 47.21 16.57
N THR A 24 22.78 47.89 17.23
CA THR A 24 21.52 47.29 17.64
C THR A 24 20.60 46.96 16.47
N LEU A 25 20.52 47.83 15.45
CA LEU A 25 19.78 47.55 14.22
C LEU A 25 20.39 46.37 13.46
N GLY A 26 21.69 46.30 13.31
CA GLY A 26 22.38 45.20 12.65
C GLY A 26 22.29 43.86 13.42
N ALA A 27 22.16 43.90 14.77
CA ALA A 27 21.91 42.73 15.58
C ALA A 27 20.44 42.25 15.45
N GLN A 28 19.50 43.18 15.34
CA GLN A 28 18.08 42.87 15.16
C GLN A 28 17.79 42.29 13.76
N GLU A 29 18.41 42.83 12.69
CA GLU A 29 18.28 42.28 11.34
C GLU A 29 18.88 40.86 11.25
N ARG A 30 20.03 40.62 11.86
CA ARG A 30 20.63 39.27 11.95
C ARG A 30 19.72 38.29 12.71
N GLY A 31 19.15 38.72 13.81
CA GLY A 31 18.21 37.89 14.59
C GLY A 31 16.94 37.54 13.81
N THR A 32 16.39 38.46 12.99
CA THR A 32 15.21 38.17 12.15
C THR A 32 15.56 37.23 11.00
N ASP A 33 16.73 37.37 10.40
CA ASP A 33 17.19 36.47 9.33
C ASP A 33 17.45 35.04 9.85
N ASP A 34 18.02 34.91 11.03
CA ASP A 34 18.25 33.60 11.68
C ASP A 34 16.93 32.91 12.08
N LEU A 35 15.93 33.64 12.56
CA LEU A 35 14.59 33.13 12.84
C LEU A 35 13.88 32.67 11.56
N ALA A 36 14.02 33.40 10.47
CA ALA A 36 13.47 33.03 9.18
C ALA A 36 14.12 31.73 8.63
N LYS A 37 15.44 31.61 8.76
CA LYS A 37 16.18 30.38 8.40
C LYS A 37 15.75 29.19 9.26
N LEU A 38 15.58 29.38 10.54
CA LEU A 38 15.12 28.35 11.47
C LEU A 38 13.72 27.83 11.06
N ALA A 39 12.78 28.75 10.79
CA ALA A 39 11.45 28.38 10.32
C ALA A 39 11.44 27.63 8.97
N ALA A 40 12.33 28.01 8.06
CA ALA A 40 12.52 27.32 6.79
C ALA A 40 13.07 25.89 7.00
N LEU A 41 14.06 25.73 7.86
CA LEU A 41 14.63 24.42 8.21
C LEU A 41 13.63 23.50 8.93
N GLU A 42 12.81 24.06 9.82
CA GLU A 42 11.72 23.30 10.47
C GLU A 42 10.68 22.81 9.45
N THR A 43 10.37 23.63 8.45
CA THR A 43 9.44 23.25 7.37
C THR A 43 10.03 22.15 6.51
N GLU A 44 11.30 22.26 6.14
CA GLU A 44 12.02 21.23 5.36
C GLU A 44 12.11 19.92 6.14
N LEU A 45 12.44 19.98 7.43
CA LEU A 45 12.51 18.81 8.31
C LEU A 45 11.17 18.07 8.37
N LYS A 46 10.05 18.78 8.56
CA LYS A 46 8.71 18.18 8.54
C LYS A 46 8.38 17.53 7.19
N GLY A 47 8.79 18.14 6.09
CA GLY A 47 8.67 17.56 4.76
C GLY A 47 9.43 16.23 4.64
N LEU A 48 10.69 16.22 5.07
CA LEU A 48 11.52 15.01 5.04
C LEU A 48 10.99 13.90 5.97
N GLU A 49 10.52 14.24 7.16
CA GLU A 49 9.87 13.28 8.07
C GLU A 49 8.64 12.65 7.43
N HIS A 50 7.80 13.45 6.75
CA HIS A 50 6.64 12.94 6.01
C HIS A 50 7.05 11.98 4.89
N ASP A 51 8.05 12.34 4.09
CA ASP A 51 8.52 11.50 2.97
C ASP A 51 9.13 10.18 3.48
N VAL A 52 9.90 10.22 4.55
CA VAL A 52 10.44 9.02 5.20
C VAL A 52 9.32 8.12 5.70
N ALA A 53 8.31 8.68 6.38
CA ALA A 53 7.17 7.91 6.87
C ALA A 53 6.42 7.20 5.73
N ARG A 54 6.19 7.87 4.59
CA ARG A 54 5.55 7.27 3.40
C ARG A 54 6.39 6.14 2.80
N LEU A 55 7.71 6.28 2.76
CA LEU A 55 8.61 5.21 2.30
C LEU A 55 8.58 4.00 3.25
N GLU A 56 8.56 4.23 4.55
CA GLU A 56 8.46 3.17 5.57
C GLU A 56 7.11 2.45 5.47
N ASP A 57 6.01 3.17 5.29
CA ASP A 57 4.68 2.62 5.08
C ASP A 57 4.62 1.75 3.83
N SER A 58 5.15 2.23 2.71
CA SER A 58 5.25 1.44 1.48
C SER A 58 6.05 0.15 1.67
N LYS A 59 7.16 0.20 2.44
CA LYS A 59 7.95 -0.99 2.79
C LYS A 59 7.19 -1.94 3.70
N ALA A 60 6.42 -1.43 4.66
CA ALA A 60 5.61 -2.24 5.57
C ALA A 60 4.50 -2.99 4.82
N ILE A 61 3.80 -2.31 3.90
CA ILE A 61 2.78 -2.92 3.05
C ILE A 61 3.39 -4.00 2.15
N LYS A 62 4.57 -3.74 1.57
CA LYS A 62 5.29 -4.76 0.77
C LYS A 62 5.69 -5.98 1.61
N ARG A 63 6.08 -5.80 2.88
CA ARG A 63 6.34 -6.92 3.81
C ARG A 63 5.08 -7.71 4.13
N LEU A 64 3.96 -7.02 4.42
CA LEU A 64 2.66 -7.62 4.66
C LEU A 64 2.23 -8.52 3.49
N GLN A 65 2.28 -8.00 2.26
CA GLN A 65 1.91 -8.73 1.07
C GLN A 65 2.81 -9.95 0.80
N ARG A 66 4.10 -9.82 1.05
CA ARG A 66 5.04 -10.95 0.91
C ARG A 66 4.81 -12.02 1.96
N ALA A 67 4.54 -11.63 3.22
CA ALA A 67 4.18 -12.57 4.28
C ALA A 67 2.91 -13.34 3.92
N TYR A 68 1.88 -12.65 3.40
CA TYR A 68 0.68 -13.28 2.88
C TYR A 68 0.99 -14.37 1.85
N GLY A 69 1.83 -14.10 0.84
CA GLY A 69 2.24 -15.09 -0.16
C GLY A 69 2.87 -16.34 0.48
N TYR A 70 3.82 -16.15 1.38
CA TYR A 70 4.48 -17.27 2.08
C TYR A 70 3.52 -18.05 2.99
N TYR A 71 2.54 -17.38 3.63
CA TYR A 71 1.54 -18.09 4.43
C TYR A 71 0.58 -18.89 3.56
N VAL A 72 0.22 -18.37 2.39
CA VAL A 72 -0.56 -19.12 1.39
C VAL A 72 0.22 -20.33 0.89
N ASP A 73 1.53 -20.21 0.57
CA ASP A 73 2.40 -21.31 0.18
C ASP A 73 2.37 -22.49 1.16
N LYS A 74 2.22 -22.21 2.44
CA LYS A 74 2.24 -23.22 3.50
C LYS A 74 0.87 -23.54 4.05
N LYS A 75 -0.21 -23.00 3.45
CA LYS A 75 -1.61 -23.21 3.88
C LYS A 75 -1.84 -22.82 5.36
N LEU A 76 -1.23 -21.73 5.81
CA LEU A 76 -1.34 -21.24 7.18
C LEU A 76 -2.53 -20.29 7.31
N SER A 77 -3.74 -20.82 7.24
CA SER A 77 -4.98 -20.02 7.17
C SER A 77 -5.19 -19.09 8.36
N ARG A 78 -4.76 -19.49 9.55
CA ARG A 78 -4.80 -18.65 10.77
C ARG A 78 -3.87 -17.45 10.65
N GLU A 79 -2.65 -17.65 10.17
CA GLU A 79 -1.68 -16.58 9.95
C GLU A 79 -2.15 -15.63 8.85
N ILE A 80 -2.78 -16.16 7.79
CA ILE A 80 -3.41 -15.32 6.75
C ILE A 80 -4.50 -14.46 7.37
N GLY A 81 -5.42 -15.05 8.15
CA GLY A 81 -6.51 -14.32 8.82
C GLY A 81 -5.99 -13.20 9.74
N ALA A 82 -4.85 -13.42 10.41
CA ALA A 82 -4.23 -12.42 11.29
C ALA A 82 -3.76 -11.15 10.55
N LEU A 83 -3.49 -11.24 9.25
CA LEU A 83 -3.07 -10.10 8.42
C LEU A 83 -4.21 -9.11 8.10
N PHE A 84 -5.47 -9.50 8.34
CA PHE A 84 -6.63 -8.66 8.03
C PHE A 84 -6.98 -7.72 9.18
N ALA A 85 -7.54 -6.57 8.81
CA ALA A 85 -8.00 -5.56 9.74
C ALA A 85 -9.22 -6.04 10.55
N ASP A 86 -9.40 -5.47 11.73
CA ASP A 86 -10.54 -5.74 12.59
C ASP A 86 -11.77 -4.88 12.23
N ALA A 87 -11.61 -3.92 11.30
CA ALA A 87 -12.68 -3.04 10.81
C ALA A 87 -13.85 -3.85 10.19
N PRO A 88 -15.11 -3.47 10.46
CA PRO A 88 -16.29 -4.25 10.03
C PRO A 88 -16.44 -4.40 8.50
N GLY A 89 -15.85 -3.49 7.72
CA GLY A 89 -15.89 -3.50 6.25
C GLY A 89 -14.80 -4.35 5.59
N THR A 90 -13.95 -5.02 6.36
CA THR A 90 -12.84 -5.82 5.84
C THR A 90 -13.35 -6.99 4.99
N THR A 91 -12.76 -7.19 3.79
CA THR A 91 -13.24 -8.16 2.82
C THR A 91 -12.13 -9.00 2.19
N ALA A 92 -12.51 -10.21 1.75
CA ALA A 92 -11.70 -11.02 0.84
C ALA A 92 -12.56 -11.55 -0.31
N GLU A 93 -12.03 -11.47 -1.53
CA GLU A 93 -12.65 -11.98 -2.75
C GLU A 93 -11.57 -12.62 -3.64
N LEU A 94 -11.75 -13.88 -4.02
CA LEU A 94 -10.81 -14.62 -4.84
C LEU A 94 -11.52 -15.17 -6.08
N GLY A 95 -11.25 -14.59 -7.23
CA GLY A 95 -11.87 -14.99 -8.50
C GLY A 95 -13.42 -14.90 -8.42
N GLY A 96 -14.10 -15.99 -8.82
CA GLY A 96 -15.57 -16.06 -8.85
C GLY A 96 -16.24 -16.49 -7.53
N LEU A 97 -15.47 -16.66 -6.45
CA LEU A 97 -15.97 -17.26 -5.20
C LEU A 97 -16.91 -16.34 -4.41
N GLY A 98 -17.01 -15.05 -4.75
CA GLY A 98 -17.79 -14.04 -4.04
C GLY A 98 -17.04 -13.39 -2.89
N VAL A 99 -17.73 -12.50 -2.17
CA VAL A 99 -17.15 -11.61 -1.15
C VAL A 99 -17.43 -12.16 0.25
N TYR A 100 -16.36 -12.37 1.02
CA TYR A 100 -16.41 -12.74 2.44
C TYR A 100 -16.09 -11.53 3.31
N VAL A 101 -16.90 -11.27 4.34
CA VAL A 101 -16.87 -10.04 5.12
C VAL A 101 -16.51 -10.31 6.58
N GLY A 102 -15.52 -9.55 7.08
CA GLY A 102 -15.06 -9.63 8.47
C GLY A 102 -13.97 -10.67 8.69
N LYS A 103 -13.02 -10.32 9.56
CA LYS A 103 -11.77 -11.06 9.79
C LYS A 103 -11.97 -12.54 10.13
N ALA A 104 -12.92 -12.87 11.03
CA ALA A 104 -13.16 -14.25 11.44
C ALA A 104 -13.69 -15.10 10.27
N ARG A 105 -14.61 -14.54 9.49
CA ARG A 105 -15.18 -15.22 8.32
C ARG A 105 -14.16 -15.40 7.22
N ILE A 106 -13.29 -14.39 7.02
CA ILE A 106 -12.17 -14.46 6.08
C ILE A 106 -11.19 -15.55 6.48
N ALA A 107 -10.83 -15.66 7.76
CA ALA A 107 -9.94 -16.74 8.23
C ALA A 107 -10.52 -18.12 7.95
N GLU A 108 -11.82 -18.34 8.20
CA GLU A 108 -12.52 -19.57 7.86
C GLU A 108 -12.53 -19.82 6.34
N PHE A 109 -12.82 -18.80 5.54
CA PHE A 109 -12.80 -18.88 4.08
C PHE A 109 -11.44 -19.39 3.56
N TYR A 110 -10.33 -18.81 4.02
CA TYR A 110 -9.00 -19.31 3.64
C TYR A 110 -8.79 -20.76 4.06
N GLY A 111 -9.22 -21.14 5.25
CA GLY A 111 -9.14 -22.54 5.71
C GLY A 111 -9.84 -23.50 4.77
N ARG A 112 -10.98 -23.11 4.19
CA ARG A 112 -11.75 -23.92 3.24
C ARG A 112 -11.16 -23.92 1.83
N VAL A 113 -10.71 -22.76 1.33
CA VAL A 113 -10.21 -22.61 -0.05
C VAL A 113 -8.85 -23.25 -0.24
N ILE A 114 -7.92 -23.00 0.68
CA ILE A 114 -6.55 -23.53 0.56
C ILE A 114 -6.35 -24.84 1.30
N GLY A 115 -7.34 -25.30 2.09
CA GLY A 115 -7.28 -26.50 2.93
C GLY A 115 -6.56 -26.24 4.25
N GLY A 116 -6.72 -27.16 5.19
CA GLY A 116 -6.31 -27.01 6.60
C GLY A 116 -4.87 -26.52 6.86
N GLU A 117 -4.48 -26.44 8.13
CA GLU A 117 -3.19 -25.93 8.56
C GLU A 117 -2.02 -26.80 8.12
N GLY A 118 -1.19 -26.22 7.27
CA GLY A 118 0.07 -26.79 6.80
C GLY A 118 -0.03 -27.65 5.53
N LEU A 119 1.05 -27.66 4.73
CA LEU A 119 1.22 -28.55 3.60
C LEU A 119 1.53 -29.96 4.07
N LYS A 120 0.96 -30.96 3.38
CA LYS A 120 1.29 -32.37 3.57
C LYS A 120 2.37 -32.80 2.58
N ALA A 121 3.08 -33.88 2.89
CA ALA A 121 4.04 -34.48 1.97
C ALA A 121 3.37 -34.78 0.62
N GLY A 122 4.05 -34.47 -0.47
CA GLY A 122 3.52 -34.62 -1.83
C GLY A 122 2.68 -33.45 -2.34
N GLN A 123 2.27 -32.52 -1.50
CA GLN A 123 1.55 -31.31 -1.93
C GLN A 123 2.51 -30.19 -2.32
N LEU A 124 2.19 -29.50 -3.40
CA LEU A 124 2.80 -28.25 -3.82
C LEU A 124 1.74 -27.15 -3.76
N PHE A 125 2.05 -26.06 -3.10
CA PHE A 125 1.33 -24.80 -3.24
C PHE A 125 2.38 -23.69 -3.25
N ASN A 126 2.61 -23.08 -4.41
CA ASN A 126 3.58 -22.02 -4.59
C ASN A 126 2.87 -20.80 -5.13
N HIS A 127 2.82 -19.73 -4.33
CA HIS A 127 2.04 -18.52 -4.59
C HIS A 127 2.97 -17.30 -4.68
N MET A 128 3.63 -17.15 -5.81
CA MET A 128 4.58 -16.08 -6.03
C MET A 128 3.88 -14.73 -6.16
N ILE A 129 4.24 -13.77 -5.32
CA ILE A 129 3.77 -12.38 -5.37
C ILE A 129 4.82 -11.52 -6.07
N LEU A 130 4.42 -10.91 -7.18
CA LEU A 130 5.30 -10.20 -8.11
C LEU A 130 4.78 -8.77 -8.39
N GLN A 131 5.63 -7.92 -8.99
CA GLN A 131 5.29 -6.65 -9.64
C GLN A 131 4.47 -5.68 -8.77
N GLY A 132 4.85 -5.48 -7.51
CA GLY A 132 4.09 -4.64 -6.59
C GLY A 132 4.15 -3.15 -6.92
N VAL A 133 2.97 -2.51 -7.06
CA VAL A 133 2.77 -1.06 -7.14
C VAL A 133 1.92 -0.65 -5.94
N VAL A 134 2.42 0.23 -5.08
CA VAL A 134 1.78 0.63 -3.83
C VAL A 134 1.67 2.16 -3.78
N HIS A 135 0.49 2.65 -3.48
CA HIS A 135 0.21 4.05 -3.22
C HIS A 135 -0.38 4.22 -1.82
N VAL A 136 0.33 4.95 -0.98
CA VAL A 136 -0.14 5.34 0.35
C VAL A 136 -0.87 6.67 0.21
N ALA A 137 -2.05 6.78 0.80
CA ALA A 137 -2.83 8.02 0.83
C ALA A 137 -2.10 9.11 1.63
N ASP A 138 -2.46 10.38 1.39
CA ASP A 138 -1.78 11.53 2.01
C ASP A 138 -1.92 11.57 3.53
N ASP A 139 -3.00 10.98 4.06
CA ASP A 139 -3.22 10.85 5.51
C ASP A 139 -2.32 9.80 6.18
N GLY A 140 -1.64 8.95 5.40
CA GLY A 140 -0.81 7.86 5.91
C GLY A 140 -1.59 6.75 6.62
N LEU A 141 -2.92 6.68 6.47
CA LEU A 141 -3.78 5.73 7.17
C LEU A 141 -4.39 4.68 6.26
N SER A 142 -4.45 4.92 4.96
CA SER A 142 -4.94 4.00 3.95
C SER A 142 -3.96 3.87 2.78
N ALA A 143 -4.08 2.78 2.02
CA ALA A 143 -3.25 2.55 0.85
C ALA A 143 -3.92 1.59 -0.12
N ASN A 144 -3.53 1.68 -1.39
CA ASN A 144 -3.87 0.74 -2.44
C ASN A 144 -2.62 0.01 -2.94
N GLY A 145 -2.77 -1.24 -3.36
CA GLY A 145 -1.65 -1.99 -3.92
C GLY A 145 -2.07 -3.01 -4.94
N ARG A 146 -1.40 -2.95 -6.10
CA ARG A 146 -1.53 -3.93 -7.17
C ARG A 146 -0.37 -4.89 -7.15
N TRP A 147 -0.66 -6.17 -7.31
CA TRP A 147 0.32 -7.24 -7.34
C TRP A 147 -0.04 -8.26 -8.41
N ARG A 148 0.90 -9.05 -8.83
CA ARG A 148 0.66 -10.20 -9.68
C ARG A 148 0.93 -11.47 -8.90
N ALA A 149 0.02 -12.45 -8.95
CA ALA A 149 0.28 -13.78 -8.45
C ALA A 149 0.51 -14.74 -9.62
N LEU A 150 1.60 -15.51 -9.55
CA LEU A 150 1.77 -16.71 -10.35
C LEU A 150 1.72 -17.90 -9.41
N ILE A 151 0.75 -18.79 -9.65
CA ILE A 151 0.38 -19.84 -8.70
C ILE A 151 0.61 -21.20 -9.34
N GLN A 152 1.24 -22.09 -8.59
CA GLN A 152 1.44 -23.48 -8.94
C GLN A 152 0.86 -24.35 -7.84
N ILE A 153 -0.07 -25.21 -8.19
CA ILE A 153 -0.75 -26.12 -7.26
C ILE A 153 -0.58 -27.53 -7.77
N GLY A 154 -0.27 -28.48 -6.90
CA GLY A 154 -0.15 -29.86 -7.32
C GLY A 154 -0.11 -30.87 -6.19
N GLU A 155 -0.29 -32.11 -6.57
CA GLU A 155 -0.05 -33.29 -5.73
C GLU A 155 0.79 -34.28 -6.52
N TYR A 156 1.91 -34.69 -5.94
CA TYR A 156 2.88 -35.56 -6.60
C TYR A 156 2.22 -36.84 -7.18
N GLY A 157 2.46 -37.08 -8.46
CA GLY A 157 1.89 -38.21 -9.18
C GLY A 157 0.39 -38.14 -9.51
N LYS A 158 -0.31 -37.04 -9.15
CA LYS A 158 -1.77 -36.91 -9.36
C LYS A 158 -2.20 -35.69 -10.17
N SER A 159 -1.73 -34.51 -9.81
CA SER A 159 -2.20 -33.28 -10.42
C SER A 159 -1.15 -32.18 -10.43
N ALA A 160 -1.24 -31.29 -11.41
CA ALA A 160 -0.50 -30.04 -11.47
C ALA A 160 -1.34 -29.00 -12.20
N THR A 161 -1.44 -27.80 -11.62
CA THR A 161 -2.24 -26.68 -12.14
C THR A 161 -1.43 -25.41 -12.09
N TRP A 162 -1.61 -24.56 -13.10
CA TRP A 162 -1.14 -23.18 -13.15
C TRP A 162 -2.32 -22.23 -12.97
N ALA A 163 -2.12 -21.18 -12.22
CA ALA A 163 -3.04 -20.05 -12.20
C ALA A 163 -2.25 -18.74 -12.17
N GLU A 164 -2.83 -17.70 -12.72
CA GLU A 164 -2.24 -16.35 -12.71
C GLU A 164 -3.34 -15.32 -12.61
N GLY A 165 -3.02 -14.21 -11.97
CA GLY A 165 -3.88 -13.05 -11.96
C GLY A 165 -3.39 -11.93 -11.05
N PRO A 166 -3.86 -10.69 -11.28
CA PRO A 166 -3.53 -9.57 -10.42
C PRO A 166 -4.39 -9.53 -9.16
N TYR A 167 -3.81 -8.98 -8.11
CA TYR A 167 -4.51 -8.43 -6.95
C TYR A 167 -4.72 -6.93 -7.13
N GLU A 168 -5.86 -6.42 -6.70
CA GLU A 168 -6.12 -5.03 -6.34
C GLU A 168 -6.57 -5.00 -4.88
N ASN A 169 -5.64 -4.71 -4.01
CA ASN A 169 -5.82 -4.76 -2.57
C ASN A 169 -5.89 -3.37 -1.96
N GLU A 170 -6.64 -3.27 -0.86
CA GLU A 170 -6.68 -2.08 -0.02
C GLU A 170 -6.11 -2.41 1.36
N TYR A 171 -5.47 -1.42 1.95
CA TYR A 171 -4.80 -1.53 3.24
C TYR A 171 -5.23 -0.41 4.17
N VAL A 172 -5.20 -0.68 5.46
CA VAL A 172 -5.47 0.29 6.52
C VAL A 172 -4.41 0.17 7.62
N LYS A 173 -4.05 1.30 8.22
CA LYS A 173 -3.14 1.32 9.38
C LYS A 173 -3.96 1.35 10.66
N GLU A 174 -4.08 0.21 11.34
CA GLU A 174 -4.73 0.08 12.65
C GLU A 174 -3.68 0.05 13.77
N ASN A 175 -3.76 0.98 14.71
CA ASN A 175 -2.83 1.09 15.83
C ASN A 175 -1.35 1.11 15.40
N GLY A 176 -1.04 1.81 14.32
CA GLY A 176 0.30 1.92 13.75
C GLY A 176 0.77 0.70 12.93
N VAL A 177 -0.08 -0.31 12.72
CA VAL A 177 0.24 -1.53 11.99
C VAL A 177 -0.58 -1.62 10.71
N TRP A 178 0.06 -1.82 9.56
CA TRP A 178 -0.59 -2.04 8.29
C TRP A 178 -1.23 -3.42 8.22
N LYS A 179 -2.51 -3.48 7.79
CA LYS A 179 -3.30 -4.69 7.61
C LYS A 179 -4.10 -4.62 6.32
N PHE A 180 -4.57 -5.76 5.81
CA PHE A 180 -5.52 -5.78 4.71
C PHE A 180 -6.89 -5.29 5.17
N SER A 181 -7.44 -4.28 4.49
CA SER A 181 -8.87 -3.95 4.56
C SER A 181 -9.65 -4.63 3.44
N LYS A 182 -8.98 -4.92 2.32
CA LYS A 182 -9.56 -5.68 1.22
C LYS A 182 -8.48 -6.48 0.51
N VAL A 183 -8.74 -7.75 0.29
CA VAL A 183 -7.99 -8.58 -0.67
C VAL A 183 -8.92 -8.92 -1.81
N HIS A 184 -8.53 -8.57 -3.04
CA HIS A 184 -9.27 -8.94 -4.23
C HIS A 184 -8.31 -9.47 -5.30
N TRP A 185 -8.40 -10.78 -5.56
CA TRP A 185 -7.65 -11.45 -6.60
C TRP A 185 -8.53 -11.72 -7.82
N TYR A 186 -8.08 -11.30 -8.97
CA TYR A 186 -8.73 -11.53 -10.25
C TYR A 186 -7.99 -12.64 -11.00
N GLN A 187 -8.64 -13.75 -11.27
CA GLN A 187 -8.06 -14.82 -12.06
C GLN A 187 -7.95 -14.40 -13.53
N THR A 188 -6.72 -14.26 -14.04
CA THR A 188 -6.50 -14.12 -15.48
C THR A 188 -6.71 -15.47 -16.17
N PHE A 189 -6.07 -16.51 -15.66
CA PHE A 189 -6.31 -17.89 -16.09
C PHE A 189 -6.07 -18.88 -14.96
N SER A 190 -6.69 -20.05 -15.08
CA SER A 190 -6.31 -21.30 -14.43
C SER A 190 -6.31 -22.41 -15.49
N ALA A 191 -5.40 -23.36 -15.37
CA ALA A 191 -5.33 -24.49 -16.30
C ALA A 191 -4.50 -25.64 -15.72
N PRO A 192 -4.79 -26.90 -16.09
CA PRO A 192 -3.89 -28.01 -15.84
C PRO A 192 -2.51 -27.74 -16.44
N TYR A 193 -1.44 -28.22 -15.81
CA TYR A 193 -0.08 -28.10 -16.35
C TYR A 193 0.01 -28.70 -17.77
N THR A 194 -0.63 -29.84 -17.98
CA THR A 194 -0.80 -30.48 -19.30
C THR A 194 -2.27 -30.73 -19.52
N PRO A 195 -2.86 -30.23 -20.61
CA PRO A 195 -2.24 -29.61 -21.80
C PRO A 195 -1.97 -28.11 -21.68
N GLY A 196 -2.27 -27.46 -20.57
CA GLY A 196 -2.00 -26.04 -20.32
C GLY A 196 -3.09 -25.09 -20.82
N TRP A 197 -2.89 -23.80 -20.57
CA TRP A 197 -3.90 -22.73 -20.79
C TRP A 197 -4.33 -22.56 -22.25
N HIS A 198 -3.51 -22.94 -23.22
CA HIS A 198 -3.84 -22.80 -24.65
C HIS A 198 -4.85 -23.85 -25.14
N LYS A 199 -5.06 -24.93 -24.40
CA LYS A 199 -5.99 -26.02 -24.77
C LYS A 199 -7.08 -26.28 -23.73
N ALA A 200 -6.80 -26.02 -22.46
CA ALA A 200 -7.71 -26.32 -21.37
C ALA A 200 -7.75 -25.19 -20.33
N PRO A 201 -8.13 -23.96 -20.71
CA PRO A 201 -8.37 -22.92 -19.73
C PRO A 201 -9.61 -23.29 -18.91
N GLU A 202 -9.51 -23.07 -17.59
CA GLU A 202 -10.60 -23.31 -16.64
C GLU A 202 -11.40 -22.03 -16.40
N PRO A 203 -12.71 -22.11 -16.26
CA PRO A 203 -13.54 -20.97 -15.89
C PRO A 203 -13.25 -20.53 -14.45
N LEU A 204 -13.83 -19.41 -14.04
CA LEU A 204 -13.84 -19.01 -12.63
C LEU A 204 -14.56 -20.07 -11.80
N ASN A 205 -13.99 -20.36 -10.61
CA ASN A 205 -14.68 -21.24 -9.66
C ASN A 205 -15.99 -20.60 -9.19
N PRO A 206 -17.08 -21.38 -9.10
CA PRO A 206 -18.33 -20.92 -8.50
C PRO A 206 -18.16 -20.75 -6.98
N PRO A 207 -19.07 -20.00 -6.32
CA PRO A 207 -19.11 -19.93 -4.87
C PRO A 207 -19.15 -21.30 -4.19
N LEU A 208 -18.54 -21.41 -3.00
CA LEU A 208 -18.54 -22.64 -2.22
C LEU A 208 -19.97 -22.98 -1.77
N ALA A 209 -20.47 -24.16 -2.09
CA ALA A 209 -21.84 -24.56 -1.79
C ALA A 209 -22.08 -24.76 -0.28
N ASP A 210 -21.09 -25.29 0.43
CA ASP A 210 -21.13 -25.55 1.88
C ASP A 210 -20.67 -24.35 2.74
N PHE A 211 -20.15 -23.29 2.08
CA PHE A 211 -19.73 -22.06 2.73
C PHE A 211 -20.00 -20.86 1.80
N PRO A 212 -21.25 -20.48 1.58
CA PRO A 212 -21.61 -19.44 0.63
C PRO A 212 -21.04 -18.08 1.06
N PRO A 213 -20.68 -17.20 0.10
CA PRO A 213 -20.19 -15.86 0.40
C PRO A 213 -21.28 -14.98 1.02
N ASP A 214 -20.89 -13.93 1.72
CA ASP A 214 -21.79 -12.94 2.30
C ASP A 214 -22.42 -12.03 1.23
N ARG A 215 -21.72 -11.85 0.10
CA ARG A 215 -22.19 -11.10 -1.08
C ARG A 215 -21.72 -11.79 -2.36
N PRO A 216 -22.49 -11.65 -3.48
CA PRO A 216 -22.04 -12.14 -4.77
C PRO A 216 -20.70 -11.50 -5.18
N PRO A 217 -20.00 -12.03 -6.21
CA PRO A 217 -18.81 -11.40 -6.74
C PRO A 217 -19.05 -9.91 -7.05
N SER A 218 -18.12 -9.05 -6.59
CA SER A 218 -18.25 -7.60 -6.77
C SER A 218 -18.07 -7.18 -8.23
N VAL A 219 -17.39 -8.01 -9.03
CA VAL A 219 -17.20 -7.84 -10.46
C VAL A 219 -17.54 -9.15 -11.18
N VAL A 220 -18.42 -9.05 -12.18
CA VAL A 220 -18.77 -10.19 -13.06
C VAL A 220 -17.87 -10.12 -14.30
N TYR A 221 -17.02 -11.12 -14.47
CA TYR A 221 -16.12 -11.21 -15.62
C TYR A 221 -15.85 -12.68 -15.98
N GLN A 222 -15.16 -12.87 -17.09
CA GLN A 222 -14.68 -14.18 -17.52
C GLN A 222 -13.15 -14.15 -17.59
N SER A 223 -12.51 -15.22 -17.10
CA SER A 223 -11.07 -15.45 -17.25
C SER A 223 -10.71 -15.75 -18.71
N TYR A 224 -9.40 -15.87 -18.99
CA TYR A 224 -8.92 -16.30 -20.30
C TYR A 224 -9.69 -17.55 -20.80
N PRO A 225 -10.10 -17.57 -22.10
CA PRO A 225 -9.67 -16.75 -23.23
C PRO A 225 -10.37 -15.39 -23.37
N SER A 226 -11.18 -14.95 -22.41
CA SER A 226 -11.69 -13.58 -22.39
C SER A 226 -10.57 -12.58 -22.12
N ALA A 227 -10.75 -11.34 -22.58
CA ALA A 227 -9.80 -10.24 -22.42
C ALA A 227 -10.26 -9.24 -21.35
N PHE A 228 -10.67 -9.73 -20.17
CA PHE A 228 -11.07 -8.85 -19.09
C PHE A 228 -9.87 -8.04 -18.58
N GLN A 229 -10.05 -6.73 -18.49
CA GLN A 229 -9.05 -5.82 -17.96
C GLN A 229 -9.43 -5.41 -16.54
N VAL A 230 -8.60 -5.82 -15.58
CA VAL A 230 -8.75 -5.41 -14.18
C VAL A 230 -8.44 -3.93 -14.05
N PRO A 231 -9.32 -3.10 -13.47
CA PRO A 231 -9.07 -1.68 -13.24
C PRO A 231 -7.77 -1.44 -12.46
N TYR A 232 -7.10 -0.33 -12.74
CA TYR A 232 -5.91 0.10 -11.99
C TYR A 232 -6.31 1.15 -10.97
N HIS A 233 -5.78 1.08 -9.76
CA HIS A 233 -5.97 2.13 -8.76
C HIS A 233 -5.06 3.35 -8.99
N TYR A 234 -4.30 3.41 -10.10
CA TYR A 234 -3.35 4.47 -10.40
C TYR A 234 -3.38 4.89 -11.86
N LYS A 235 -3.00 6.14 -12.09
CA LYS A 235 -2.81 6.72 -13.42
C LYS A 235 -1.45 6.30 -14.00
N ASN A 236 -1.29 6.44 -15.30
CA ASN A 236 0.01 6.27 -15.94
C ASN A 236 1.03 7.24 -15.32
N PRO A 237 2.14 6.74 -14.75
CA PRO A 237 3.08 7.58 -13.98
C PRO A 237 3.86 8.58 -14.83
N VAL A 238 3.86 8.43 -16.15
CA VAL A 238 4.56 9.33 -17.08
C VAL A 238 3.59 10.33 -17.72
N SER A 239 2.48 9.85 -18.26
CA SER A 239 1.54 10.70 -18.98
C SER A 239 0.44 11.31 -18.10
N GLY A 240 0.26 10.82 -16.87
CA GLY A 240 -0.82 11.21 -15.97
C GLY A 240 -2.22 10.77 -16.44
N ARG A 241 -2.31 10.06 -17.58
CA ARG A 241 -3.59 9.64 -18.13
C ARG A 241 -4.15 8.45 -17.38
N CYS A 242 -5.45 8.49 -17.19
CA CYS A 242 -6.24 7.34 -16.81
C CYS A 242 -6.95 6.83 -18.05
N GLU A 243 -6.76 5.57 -18.41
CA GLU A 243 -7.58 4.96 -19.44
C GLU A 243 -9.05 4.94 -18.98
N PRO A 244 -10.01 5.36 -19.81
CA PRO A 244 -11.42 5.30 -19.47
C PRO A 244 -11.79 3.86 -19.06
N LYS A 245 -12.35 3.68 -17.87
CA LYS A 245 -12.69 2.42 -17.22
C LYS A 245 -11.54 1.71 -16.46
N VAL A 246 -10.38 2.32 -16.30
CA VAL A 246 -9.18 1.66 -15.77
C VAL A 246 -8.70 2.28 -14.46
N CYS A 247 -9.01 3.53 -14.17
CA CYS A 247 -8.76 4.12 -12.88
C CYS A 247 -10.10 4.50 -12.25
N ASP A 248 -10.37 3.99 -11.07
CA ASP A 248 -11.41 4.61 -10.25
C ASP A 248 -10.97 6.05 -9.95
N ALA A 249 -11.85 6.99 -10.25
CA ALA A 249 -11.62 8.38 -9.89
C ALA A 249 -11.54 8.46 -8.36
N GLN A 250 -10.36 8.72 -7.84
CA GLN A 250 -10.17 9.22 -6.49
C GLN A 250 -10.43 10.72 -6.47
#